data_88c9358c6bf49e7ff7c663e4a4201e15
#
_entry.id   88c9358c6bf49e7ff7c663e4a4201e15
#
_cell.length_a   1.000
_cell.length_b   1.000
_cell.length_c   1.000
_cell.angle_alpha   90.00
_cell.angle_beta   90.00
_cell.angle_gamma   90.00
#
_symmetry.space_group_name_H-M   'P 1'
#
loop_
_entity.id
_entity.type
_entity.pdbx_description
1 polymer ?
#
loop_
_entity_poly.entity_id
_entity_poly.type
_entity_poly.pdbx_seq_one_letter_code
_entity_poly.pdbx_strand_id
1 'polypeptide(L)'
;MKRMSKRILVVLLVLILLAVAGFGMLYAGRLRTVNSIEQITSYDDYNLYRMDVMYDYSIDDVINYGITDNQSMIDAILRETLPLLPVHMKAPNFGCSAFATVSDRNVLMGRNYDFK
;
A
#
# COMPACT_ATOMS: atom_id res chain seq x y z
N MET A 1 -31.74 29.24 -16.36
CA MET A 1 -31.27 27.85 -16.18
C MET A 1 -32.03 26.97 -17.19
N LYS A 2 -31.29 26.40 -18.21
CA LYS A 2 -31.91 25.45 -19.18
C LYS A 2 -32.28 24.17 -18.42
N ARG A 3 -33.56 23.76 -18.48
CA ARG A 3 -34.00 22.47 -17.94
C ARG A 3 -33.22 21.35 -18.62
N MET A 4 -32.32 20.67 -17.89
CA MET A 4 -31.65 19.48 -18.37
C MET A 4 -32.69 18.45 -18.81
N SER A 5 -32.54 17.92 -20.03
CA SER A 5 -33.41 16.86 -20.53
C SER A 5 -33.36 15.65 -19.57
N LYS A 6 -34.53 15.04 -19.27
CA LYS A 6 -34.63 13.82 -18.43
C LYS A 6 -33.66 12.73 -18.88
N ARG A 7 -33.38 12.63 -20.19
CA ARG A 7 -32.38 11.66 -20.74
C ARG A 7 -30.98 11.95 -20.29
N ILE A 8 -30.55 13.22 -20.28
CA ILE A 8 -29.21 13.63 -19.81
C ILE A 8 -29.07 13.31 -18.31
N LEU A 9 -30.12 13.57 -17.51
CA LEU A 9 -30.10 13.28 -16.08
C LEU A 9 -29.96 11.77 -15.80
N VAL A 10 -30.69 10.93 -16.56
CA VAL A 10 -30.59 9.46 -16.43
C VAL A 10 -29.20 8.95 -16.81
N VAL A 11 -28.65 9.44 -17.92
CA VAL A 11 -27.28 9.06 -18.35
C VAL A 11 -26.26 9.46 -17.29
N LEU A 12 -26.37 10.65 -16.73
CA LEU A 12 -25.45 11.13 -15.71
C LEU A 12 -25.56 10.30 -14.42
N LEU A 13 -26.78 9.92 -14.02
CA LEU A 13 -27.01 9.04 -12.87
C LEU A 13 -26.37 7.65 -13.08
N VAL A 14 -26.54 7.07 -14.27
CA VAL A 14 -25.92 5.77 -14.60
C VAL A 14 -24.39 5.86 -14.55
N LEU A 15 -23.80 6.92 -15.09
CA LEU A 15 -22.35 7.12 -15.05
C LEU A 15 -21.85 7.27 -13.61
N ILE A 16 -22.56 7.99 -12.75
CA ILE A 16 -22.20 8.11 -11.33
C ILE A 16 -22.28 6.75 -10.63
N LEU A 17 -23.34 5.97 -10.87
CA LEU A 17 -23.48 4.64 -10.29
C LEU A 17 -22.35 3.69 -10.72
N LEU A 18 -21.97 3.72 -11.99
CA LEU A 18 -20.85 2.93 -12.51
C LEU A 18 -19.52 3.38 -11.88
N ALA A 19 -19.28 4.67 -11.73
CA ALA A 19 -18.09 5.20 -11.08
C ALA A 19 -18.02 4.78 -9.60
N VAL A 20 -19.13 4.86 -8.85
CA VAL A 20 -19.20 4.44 -7.45
C VAL A 20 -18.98 2.93 -7.31
N ALA A 21 -19.60 2.13 -8.18
CA ALA A 21 -19.39 0.67 -8.19
C ALA A 21 -17.94 0.31 -8.50
N GLY A 22 -17.32 0.93 -9.50
CA GLY A 22 -15.91 0.72 -9.84
C GLY A 22 -14.97 1.11 -8.70
N PHE A 23 -15.21 2.24 -8.07
CA PHE A 23 -14.44 2.69 -6.90
C PHE A 23 -14.62 1.74 -5.70
N GLY A 24 -15.86 1.28 -5.46
CA GLY A 24 -16.15 0.30 -4.40
C GLY A 24 -15.42 -1.02 -4.62
N MET A 25 -15.38 -1.54 -5.85
CA MET A 25 -14.64 -2.76 -6.19
C MET A 25 -13.12 -2.57 -5.98
N LEU A 26 -12.57 -1.42 -6.41
CA LEU A 26 -11.16 -1.11 -6.27
C LEU A 26 -10.71 -1.08 -4.81
N TYR A 27 -11.54 -0.54 -3.92
CA TYR A 27 -11.19 -0.37 -2.50
C TYR A 27 -11.65 -1.48 -1.58
N ALA A 28 -12.52 -2.39 -2.02
CA ALA A 28 -13.06 -3.47 -1.18
C ALA A 28 -11.97 -4.35 -0.57
N GLY A 29 -10.98 -4.77 -1.38
CA GLY A 29 -9.84 -5.57 -0.90
C GLY A 29 -8.98 -4.80 0.11
N ARG A 30 -8.75 -3.52 -0.13
CA ARG A 30 -7.96 -2.64 0.73
C ARG A 30 -8.61 -2.41 2.09
N LEU A 31 -9.92 -2.19 2.11
CA LEU A 31 -10.69 -2.09 3.35
C LEU A 31 -10.67 -3.41 4.15
N ARG A 32 -10.79 -4.55 3.47
CA ARG A 32 -10.67 -5.86 4.13
C ARG A 32 -9.27 -6.07 4.71
N THR A 33 -8.22 -5.64 4.01
CA THR A 33 -6.84 -5.67 4.50
C THR A 33 -6.69 -4.86 5.78
N VAL A 34 -7.19 -3.63 5.81
CA VAL A 34 -7.14 -2.79 7.03
C VAL A 34 -7.92 -3.43 8.17
N ASN A 35 -9.09 -4.01 7.88
CA ASN A 35 -9.92 -4.68 8.88
C ASN A 35 -9.32 -6.02 9.38
N SER A 36 -8.32 -6.57 8.68
CA SER A 36 -7.62 -7.78 9.11
C SER A 36 -6.48 -7.52 10.10
N ILE A 37 -6.17 -6.24 10.39
CA ILE A 37 -5.10 -5.90 11.33
C ILE A 37 -5.49 -6.33 12.72
N GLU A 38 -4.73 -7.24 13.28
CA GLU A 38 -4.89 -7.71 14.67
C GLU A 38 -3.56 -7.61 15.43
N GLN A 39 -3.65 -7.30 16.72
CA GLN A 39 -2.49 -7.31 17.60
C GLN A 39 -2.26 -8.72 18.12
N ILE A 40 -1.03 -9.22 17.96
CA ILE A 40 -0.60 -10.49 18.53
C ILE A 40 -0.12 -10.21 19.97
N THR A 41 -0.89 -10.66 20.94
CA THR A 41 -0.67 -10.36 22.38
C THR A 41 0.28 -11.34 23.09
N SER A 42 0.88 -12.28 22.35
CA SER A 42 1.77 -13.31 22.95
C SER A 42 3.16 -12.81 23.32
N TYR A 43 3.45 -11.53 23.10
CA TYR A 43 4.74 -10.91 23.41
C TYR A 43 4.56 -9.77 24.40
N ASP A 44 5.17 -9.87 25.57
CA ASP A 44 5.02 -8.88 26.65
C ASP A 44 5.87 -7.62 26.41
N ASP A 45 6.97 -7.75 25.65
CA ASP A 45 7.97 -6.68 25.51
C ASP A 45 7.73 -5.74 24.32
N TYR A 46 6.89 -6.12 23.35
CA TYR A 46 6.61 -5.31 22.15
C TYR A 46 5.29 -5.65 21.51
N ASN A 47 4.70 -4.66 20.85
CA ASN A 47 3.47 -4.83 20.10
C ASN A 47 3.79 -5.41 18.72
N LEU A 48 3.29 -6.60 18.43
CA LEU A 48 3.35 -7.22 17.12
C LEU A 48 1.95 -7.21 16.51
N TYR A 49 1.87 -6.80 15.23
CA TYR A 49 0.62 -6.77 14.49
C TYR A 49 0.71 -7.70 13.30
N ARG A 50 -0.38 -8.43 13.04
CA ARG A 50 -0.58 -9.22 11.82
C ARG A 50 -1.55 -8.48 10.92
N MET A 51 -1.30 -8.50 9.62
CA MET A 51 -2.18 -7.97 8.60
C MET A 51 -2.20 -8.95 7.42
N ASP A 52 -3.38 -9.28 6.94
CA ASP A 52 -3.56 -10.13 5.76
C ASP A 52 -3.90 -9.24 4.55
N VAL A 53 -3.02 -9.19 3.56
CA VAL A 53 -3.23 -8.39 2.34
C VAL A 53 -4.24 -9.09 1.44
N MET A 54 -5.43 -8.48 1.26
CA MET A 54 -6.57 -9.03 0.52
C MET A 54 -6.86 -8.30 -0.79
N TYR A 55 -5.86 -7.71 -1.41
CA TYR A 55 -5.93 -7.16 -2.75
C TYR A 55 -4.70 -7.57 -3.54
N ASP A 56 -4.87 -7.69 -4.84
CA ASP A 56 -3.75 -7.95 -5.73
C ASP A 56 -2.96 -6.67 -5.97
N TYR A 57 -1.63 -6.77 -5.89
CA TYR A 57 -0.70 -5.69 -6.21
C TYR A 57 0.29 -6.19 -7.26
N SER A 58 0.58 -5.34 -8.23
CA SER A 58 1.49 -5.67 -9.31
C SER A 58 2.93 -5.43 -8.89
N ILE A 59 3.69 -6.51 -8.76
CA ILE A 59 5.14 -6.41 -8.50
C ILE A 59 5.85 -5.72 -9.66
N ASP A 60 5.40 -5.97 -10.89
CA ASP A 60 5.97 -5.34 -12.08
C ASP A 60 5.77 -3.82 -12.06
N ASP A 61 4.61 -3.34 -11.63
CA ASP A 61 4.36 -1.90 -11.46
C ASP A 61 5.25 -1.31 -10.38
N VAL A 62 5.42 -1.99 -9.25
CA VAL A 62 6.34 -1.55 -8.18
C VAL A 62 7.79 -1.45 -8.68
N ILE A 63 8.25 -2.43 -9.47
CA ILE A 63 9.58 -2.39 -10.09
C ILE A 63 9.69 -1.22 -11.08
N ASN A 64 8.66 -1.00 -11.90
CA ASN A 64 8.62 0.05 -12.90
C ASN A 64 8.55 1.47 -12.32
N TYR A 65 8.15 1.64 -11.06
CA TYR A 65 8.23 2.93 -10.36
C TYR A 65 9.66 3.45 -10.18
N GLY A 66 10.66 2.61 -10.34
CA GLY A 66 12.06 3.01 -10.24
C GLY A 66 12.43 3.46 -8.82
N ILE A 67 12.24 2.58 -7.84
CA ILE A 67 12.56 2.85 -6.43
C ILE A 67 14.07 3.01 -6.28
N THR A 68 14.51 4.20 -5.89
CA THR A 68 15.93 4.55 -5.70
C THR A 68 16.27 4.99 -4.28
N ASP A 69 15.26 5.41 -3.52
CA ASP A 69 15.40 5.93 -2.16
C ASP A 69 14.15 5.66 -1.30
N ASN A 70 14.19 6.07 -0.04
CA ASN A 70 13.08 5.88 0.89
C ASN A 70 11.82 6.63 0.45
N GLN A 71 11.97 7.80 -0.16
CA GLN A 71 10.82 8.59 -0.61
C GLN A 71 10.11 7.92 -1.79
N SER A 72 10.85 7.48 -2.81
CA SER A 72 10.28 6.77 -3.96
C SER A 72 9.65 5.44 -3.56
N MET A 73 10.19 4.77 -2.53
CA MET A 73 9.57 3.57 -1.95
C MET A 73 8.22 3.88 -1.31
N ILE A 74 8.13 4.92 -0.47
CA ILE A 74 6.86 5.34 0.15
C ILE A 74 5.86 5.77 -0.91
N ASP A 75 6.28 6.52 -1.93
CA ASP A 75 5.41 6.94 -3.02
C ASP A 75 4.87 5.75 -3.82
N ALA A 76 5.69 4.73 -4.08
CA ALA A 76 5.26 3.49 -4.73
C ALA A 76 4.22 2.74 -3.87
N ILE A 77 4.48 2.58 -2.57
CA ILE A 77 3.54 1.96 -1.63
C ILE A 77 2.21 2.71 -1.61
N LEU A 78 2.24 4.04 -1.55
CA LEU A 78 1.02 4.85 -1.53
C LEU A 78 0.21 4.71 -2.82
N ARG A 79 0.86 4.65 -3.98
CA ARG A 79 0.19 4.43 -5.26
C ARG A 79 -0.51 3.07 -5.33
N GLU A 80 0.13 2.02 -4.79
CA GLU A 80 -0.46 0.68 -4.76
C GLU A 80 -1.59 0.55 -3.73
N THR A 81 -1.43 1.16 -2.57
CA THR A 81 -2.41 1.04 -1.47
C THR A 81 -3.60 1.99 -1.64
N LEU A 82 -3.37 3.19 -2.17
CA LEU A 82 -4.35 4.27 -2.31
C LEU A 82 -4.41 4.80 -3.76
N PRO A 83 -4.70 3.93 -4.75
CA PRO A 83 -4.74 4.35 -6.15
C PRO A 83 -5.80 5.44 -6.34
N LEU A 84 -5.51 6.38 -7.24
CA LEU A 84 -6.36 7.53 -7.61
C LEU A 84 -6.49 8.60 -6.51
N LEU A 85 -5.91 8.40 -5.33
CA LEU A 85 -5.91 9.43 -4.28
C LEU A 85 -4.57 10.18 -4.30
N PRO A 86 -4.57 11.52 -4.34
CA PRO A 86 -3.37 12.34 -4.30
C PRO A 86 -2.83 12.44 -2.87
N VAL A 87 -2.37 11.33 -2.31
CA VAL A 87 -1.80 11.27 -0.96
C VAL A 87 -0.28 11.33 -1.06
N HIS A 88 0.32 12.23 -0.31
CA HIS A 88 1.77 12.34 -0.17
C HIS A 88 2.17 12.20 1.30
N MET A 89 3.13 11.34 1.57
CA MET A 89 3.74 11.19 2.88
C MET A 89 5.24 11.40 2.77
N LYS A 90 5.81 12.13 3.72
CA LYS A 90 7.26 12.24 3.81
C LYS A 90 7.82 10.93 4.36
N ALA A 91 8.80 10.37 3.64
CA ALA A 91 9.47 9.16 4.10
C ALA A 91 10.20 9.42 5.42
N PRO A 92 10.06 8.54 6.41
CA PRO A 92 10.88 8.60 7.61
C PRO A 92 12.34 8.31 7.25
N ASN A 93 13.23 8.88 8.03
CA ASN A 93 14.66 8.67 7.87
C ASN A 93 15.02 7.34 8.55
N PHE A 94 14.91 6.24 7.80
CA PHE A 94 15.37 4.94 8.27
C PHE A 94 16.50 4.44 7.37
N GLY A 95 17.53 3.91 7.99
CA GLY A 95 18.62 3.23 7.32
C GLY A 95 18.73 1.80 7.84
N CYS A 96 19.01 0.88 6.95
CA CYS A 96 19.33 -0.49 7.32
C CYS A 96 20.62 -0.89 6.64
N SER A 97 21.54 -1.48 7.38
CA SER A 97 22.71 -2.13 6.82
C SER A 97 22.61 -3.63 7.03
N ALA A 98 22.98 -4.38 6.01
CA ALA A 98 23.07 -5.82 6.07
C ALA A 98 24.39 -6.27 5.46
N PHE A 99 25.01 -7.27 6.06
CA PHE A 99 26.18 -7.92 5.48
C PHE A 99 26.03 -9.43 5.56
N ALA A 100 26.62 -10.11 4.60
CA ALA A 100 26.75 -11.54 4.63
C ALA A 100 28.24 -11.89 4.47
N THR A 101 28.70 -12.82 5.27
CA THR A 101 30.03 -13.40 5.13
C THR A 101 29.93 -14.91 5.05
N VAL A 102 30.78 -15.50 4.22
CA VAL A 102 30.84 -16.94 4.00
C VAL A 102 32.15 -17.45 4.59
N SER A 103 32.04 -18.39 5.48
CA SER A 103 33.16 -19.22 5.96
C SER A 103 32.95 -20.64 5.43
N ASP A 104 33.99 -21.44 5.36
CA ASP A 104 34.06 -22.76 4.68
C ASP A 104 32.83 -23.68 4.85
N ARG A 105 32.02 -23.50 5.86
CA ARG A 105 30.80 -24.30 6.11
C ARG A 105 29.57 -23.50 6.56
N ASN A 106 29.68 -22.18 6.78
CA ASN A 106 28.60 -21.39 7.34
C ASN A 106 28.46 -20.07 6.60
N VAL A 107 27.23 -19.65 6.41
CA VAL A 107 26.85 -18.28 5.99
C VAL A 107 26.39 -17.55 7.22
N LEU A 108 27.08 -16.47 7.58
CA LEU A 108 26.68 -15.56 8.64
C LEU A 108 26.09 -14.31 8.01
N MET A 109 24.90 -13.92 8.48
CA MET A 109 24.24 -12.69 8.06
C MET A 109 24.09 -11.79 9.28
N GLY A 110 24.58 -10.57 9.18
CA GLY A 110 24.35 -9.51 10.16
C GLY A 110 23.46 -8.43 9.57
N ARG A 111 22.57 -7.88 10.38
CA ARG A 111 21.68 -6.80 9.99
C ARG A 111 21.59 -5.78 11.11
N ASN A 112 21.70 -4.50 10.75
CA ASN A 112 21.48 -3.39 11.65
C ASN A 112 20.25 -2.60 11.19
N TYR A 113 19.42 -2.20 12.16
CA TYR A 113 18.26 -1.33 11.94
C TYR A 113 18.55 0.01 12.63
N ASP A 114 18.76 1.04 11.83
CA ASP A 114 18.93 2.39 12.34
C ASP A 114 17.62 3.17 12.14
N PHE A 115 16.86 3.30 13.21
CA PHE A 115 15.75 4.24 13.30
C PHE A 115 16.22 5.48 14.04
N LYS A 116 16.24 6.60 13.36
CA LYS A 116 16.51 7.91 13.96
C LYS A 116 15.23 8.73 14.03
#